data_71af143382d501ab4cfcc4c6532ff408
#
_entry.id   71af143382d501ab4cfcc4c6532ff408
#
_cell.length_a   1.000
_cell.length_b   1.000
_cell.length_c   1.000
_cell.angle_alpha   90.00
_cell.angle_beta   90.00
_cell.angle_gamma   90.00
#
_symmetry.space_group_name_H-M   'P 1'
#
loop_
_entity.id
_entity.type
_entity.pdbx_description
1 polymer ?
#
loop_
_entity_poly.entity_id
_entity_poly.type
_entity_poly.pdbx_seq_one_letter_code
_entity_poly.pdbx_strand_id
1 'polypeptide(L)'
;MKKRLLASLIALAATPLCAKDLTILYTNDIHAKVDPYIARYIDEERAVGGFANLATYIKQEKAVQPESTIVLDAGDYFSGSTVDTLTEGEAIIDIMNTMGYDVASIGNHEFDYGWDNTLVQLAKANFEILLGNVFYEGTDKPFWDKPYTIVERDGLKLGIIGLHGKFAFYDTVAANMRQNLEARDEIEYLQKYLDELRPQVDVTILLVHQGTPARQSSLGNNDVRRA
;
A
#
# COMPACT_ATOMS: atom_id res chain seq x y z
N MET A 1 -50.54 -21.76 -51.02
CA MET A 1 -49.66 -20.75 -50.46
C MET A 1 -48.96 -21.36 -49.23
N LYS A 2 -47.69 -21.77 -49.35
CA LYS A 2 -46.91 -22.37 -48.23
C LYS A 2 -46.12 -21.25 -47.57
N LYS A 3 -46.49 -20.90 -46.34
CA LYS A 3 -45.73 -19.94 -45.51
C LYS A 3 -44.44 -20.63 -45.02
N ARG A 4 -43.27 -20.18 -45.46
CA ARG A 4 -41.96 -20.57 -44.89
C ARG A 4 -41.70 -19.74 -43.68
N LEU A 5 -41.67 -20.36 -42.49
CA LEU A 5 -41.15 -19.76 -41.26
C LEU A 5 -39.62 -19.75 -41.35
N LEU A 6 -39.02 -18.56 -41.36
CA LEU A 6 -37.57 -18.37 -41.20
C LEU A 6 -37.31 -18.36 -39.71
N ALA A 7 -36.74 -19.42 -39.16
CA ALA A 7 -36.22 -19.43 -37.78
C ALA A 7 -34.79 -18.84 -37.81
N SER A 8 -34.64 -17.61 -37.31
CA SER A 8 -33.32 -17.00 -37.10
C SER A 8 -32.70 -17.61 -35.83
N LEU A 9 -31.67 -18.44 -36.00
CA LEU A 9 -30.83 -18.91 -34.92
C LEU A 9 -29.94 -17.74 -34.51
N ILE A 10 -30.20 -17.14 -33.33
CA ILE A 10 -29.27 -16.22 -32.67
C ILE A 10 -28.26 -17.13 -31.95
N ALA A 11 -27.10 -17.33 -32.55
CA ALA A 11 -25.97 -17.94 -31.86
C ALA A 11 -25.43 -16.91 -30.82
N LEU A 12 -25.77 -17.09 -29.53
CA LEU A 12 -25.10 -16.43 -28.45
C LEU A 12 -23.68 -17.00 -28.40
N ALA A 13 -22.70 -16.26 -28.90
CA ALA A 13 -21.29 -16.56 -28.67
C ALA A 13 -21.01 -16.39 -27.16
N ALA A 14 -21.09 -17.47 -26.40
CA ALA A 14 -20.55 -17.49 -25.05
C ALA A 14 -19.04 -17.33 -25.16
N THR A 15 -18.52 -16.12 -24.96
CA THR A 15 -17.10 -15.93 -24.72
C THR A 15 -16.76 -16.73 -23.45
N PRO A 16 -15.73 -17.59 -23.47
CA PRO A 16 -15.35 -18.29 -22.26
C PRO A 16 -14.99 -17.22 -21.22
N LEU A 17 -15.67 -17.27 -20.09
CA LEU A 17 -15.33 -16.47 -18.92
C LEU A 17 -14.01 -17.07 -18.39
N CYS A 18 -12.88 -16.55 -18.88
CA CYS A 18 -11.58 -16.95 -18.36
C CYS A 18 -11.43 -16.31 -16.99
N ALA A 19 -11.28 -17.13 -15.95
CA ALA A 19 -10.93 -16.62 -14.65
C ALA A 19 -9.56 -15.95 -14.75
N LYS A 20 -9.42 -14.75 -14.20
CA LYS A 20 -8.16 -14.02 -14.14
C LYS A 20 -7.54 -14.26 -12.79
N ASP A 21 -6.28 -14.61 -12.76
CA ASP A 21 -5.51 -14.78 -11.54
C ASP A 21 -4.80 -13.44 -11.23
N LEU A 22 -4.90 -12.99 -9.98
CA LEU A 22 -4.18 -11.84 -9.46
C LEU A 22 -3.33 -12.28 -8.28
N THR A 23 -2.03 -12.09 -8.39
CA THR A 23 -1.08 -12.31 -7.29
C THR A 23 -0.73 -10.99 -6.64
N ILE A 24 -1.07 -10.84 -5.36
CA ILE A 24 -0.72 -9.68 -4.56
C ILE A 24 0.39 -10.08 -3.59
N LEU A 25 1.59 -9.56 -3.80
CA LEU A 25 2.67 -9.60 -2.83
C LEU A 25 2.59 -8.35 -1.97
N TYR A 26 2.69 -8.49 -0.66
CA TYR A 26 2.65 -7.31 0.20
C TYR A 26 3.63 -7.42 1.35
N THR A 27 4.11 -6.24 1.77
CA THR A 27 4.91 -6.04 2.97
C THR A 27 4.32 -4.90 3.80
N ASN A 28 4.71 -4.84 5.05
CA ASN A 28 4.48 -3.74 5.97
C ASN A 28 5.52 -3.82 7.08
N ASP A 29 5.79 -2.72 7.74
CA ASP A 29 6.68 -2.68 8.92
C ASP A 29 8.04 -3.34 8.66
N ILE A 30 8.63 -3.07 7.48
CA ILE A 30 9.95 -3.63 7.14
C ILE A 30 11.09 -2.92 7.86
N HIS A 31 10.83 -1.73 8.41
CA HIS A 31 11.68 -1.00 9.35
C HIS A 31 13.16 -1.01 8.97
N ALA A 32 13.45 -0.66 7.72
CA ALA A 32 14.81 -0.57 7.21
C ALA A 32 15.69 -1.80 7.54
N LYS A 33 15.10 -3.00 7.65
CA LYS A 33 15.84 -4.25 7.95
C LYS A 33 16.62 -4.72 6.73
N VAL A 34 17.65 -3.91 6.37
CA VAL A 34 18.49 -4.16 5.20
C VAL A 34 19.22 -5.49 5.31
N ASP A 35 19.80 -5.77 6.48
CA ASP A 35 20.57 -6.99 6.71
C ASP A 35 19.71 -8.14 7.26
N PRO A 36 20.00 -9.38 6.88
CA PRO A 36 19.40 -10.56 7.51
C PRO A 36 19.77 -10.62 9.00
N TYR A 37 18.89 -11.18 9.81
CA TYR A 37 19.10 -11.36 11.24
C TYR A 37 18.70 -12.75 11.72
N ILE A 38 19.25 -13.19 12.86
CA ILE A 38 18.88 -14.47 13.44
C ILE A 38 17.59 -14.30 14.26
N ALA A 39 16.49 -14.77 13.69
CA ALA A 39 15.19 -14.80 14.36
C ALA A 39 15.04 -16.15 15.10
N ARG A 40 15.52 -16.25 16.33
CA ARG A 40 15.57 -17.50 17.12
C ARG A 40 14.23 -18.20 17.30
N TYR A 41 13.14 -17.47 17.16
CA TYR A 41 11.78 -18.02 17.20
C TYR A 41 11.35 -18.70 15.90
N ILE A 42 12.13 -18.54 14.82
CA ILE A 42 11.94 -19.20 13.53
C ILE A 42 13.00 -20.27 13.35
N ASP A 43 14.29 -19.91 13.54
CA ASP A 43 15.45 -20.78 13.40
C ASP A 43 16.59 -20.25 14.28
N GLU A 44 17.24 -21.12 15.06
CA GLU A 44 18.27 -20.72 16.00
C GLU A 44 19.62 -20.43 15.32
N GLU A 45 19.85 -20.97 14.14
CA GLU A 45 21.15 -20.93 13.46
C GLU A 45 21.13 -20.13 12.15
N ARG A 46 19.96 -19.99 11.53
CA ARG A 46 19.83 -19.37 10.21
C ARG A 46 19.40 -17.92 10.28
N ALA A 47 20.17 -17.05 9.61
CA ALA A 47 19.73 -15.69 9.39
C ALA A 47 18.55 -15.65 8.37
N VAL A 48 17.52 -14.87 8.69
CA VAL A 48 16.31 -14.69 7.90
C VAL A 48 16.08 -13.21 7.61
N GLY A 49 15.22 -12.91 6.63
CA GLY A 49 14.89 -11.54 6.24
C GLY A 49 16.00 -10.86 5.46
N GLY A 50 16.05 -9.54 5.54
CA GLY A 50 16.95 -8.69 4.79
C GLY A 50 16.43 -8.35 3.39
N PHE A 51 16.71 -7.12 2.94
CA PHE A 51 16.17 -6.60 1.68
C PHE A 51 16.64 -7.37 0.45
N ALA A 52 17.87 -7.88 0.46
CA ALA A 52 18.38 -8.69 -0.66
C ALA A 52 17.57 -9.98 -0.85
N ASN A 53 17.22 -10.65 0.25
CA ASN A 53 16.39 -11.85 0.20
C ASN A 53 14.97 -11.50 -0.25
N LEU A 54 14.37 -10.45 0.32
CA LEU A 54 13.03 -9.99 -0.04
C LEU A 54 12.96 -9.62 -1.53
N ALA A 55 13.93 -8.85 -2.04
CA ALA A 55 14.03 -8.50 -3.44
C ALA A 55 14.14 -9.74 -4.35
N THR A 56 14.85 -10.78 -3.88
CA THR A 56 14.97 -12.03 -4.62
C THR A 56 13.63 -12.74 -4.75
N TYR A 57 12.86 -12.84 -3.65
CA TYR A 57 11.50 -13.42 -3.67
C TYR A 57 10.55 -12.62 -4.56
N ILE A 58 10.54 -11.30 -4.45
CA ILE A 58 9.72 -10.44 -5.31
C ILE A 58 10.02 -10.69 -6.79
N LYS A 59 11.32 -10.73 -7.15
CA LYS A 59 11.74 -10.98 -8.53
C LYS A 59 11.35 -12.38 -9.03
N GLN A 60 11.45 -13.39 -8.18
CA GLN A 60 11.07 -14.76 -8.54
C GLN A 60 9.57 -14.87 -8.79
N GLU A 61 8.74 -14.33 -7.91
CA GLU A 61 7.28 -14.34 -8.06
C GLU A 61 6.82 -13.53 -9.29
N LYS A 62 7.36 -12.32 -9.47
CA LYS A 62 7.09 -11.51 -10.67
C LYS A 62 7.52 -12.24 -11.97
N ALA A 63 8.57 -13.04 -11.94
CA ALA A 63 9.01 -13.79 -13.13
C ALA A 63 8.05 -14.93 -13.49
N VAL A 64 7.32 -15.48 -12.52
CA VAL A 64 6.35 -16.58 -12.77
C VAL A 64 5.06 -16.02 -13.43
N GLN A 65 4.58 -14.86 -12.97
CA GLN A 65 3.34 -14.25 -13.44
C GLN A 65 3.50 -12.73 -13.57
N PRO A 66 4.29 -12.25 -14.54
CA PRO A 66 4.65 -10.84 -14.62
C PRO A 66 3.46 -9.90 -14.86
N GLU A 67 2.48 -10.36 -15.64
CA GLU A 67 1.31 -9.54 -16.01
C GLU A 67 0.23 -9.48 -14.92
N SER A 68 0.19 -10.46 -14.01
CA SER A 68 -0.84 -10.56 -12.96
C SER A 68 -0.31 -10.33 -11.55
N THR A 69 0.99 -10.05 -11.38
CA THR A 69 1.59 -9.80 -10.07
C THR A 69 1.69 -8.30 -9.77
N ILE A 70 1.28 -7.92 -8.57
CA ILE A 70 1.46 -6.57 -8.03
C ILE A 70 2.15 -6.65 -6.66
N VAL A 71 3.05 -5.71 -6.37
CA VAL A 71 3.82 -5.65 -5.13
C VAL A 71 3.50 -4.37 -4.38
N LEU A 72 3.01 -4.52 -3.16
CA LEU A 72 2.48 -3.44 -2.33
C LEU A 72 3.26 -3.35 -1.01
N ASP A 73 3.33 -2.12 -0.45
CA ASP A 73 3.82 -1.91 0.92
C ASP A 73 2.83 -1.04 1.70
N ALA A 74 2.51 -1.43 2.93
CA ALA A 74 1.52 -0.74 3.75
C ALA A 74 2.14 0.26 4.75
N GLY A 75 3.39 0.69 4.53
CA GLY A 75 4.06 1.72 5.33
C GLY A 75 5.02 1.16 6.40
N ASP A 76 5.71 2.05 7.07
CA ASP A 76 6.78 1.79 8.05
C ASP A 76 7.99 1.07 7.41
N TYR A 77 8.47 1.63 6.29
CA TYR A 77 9.71 1.15 5.67
C TYR A 77 10.96 1.86 6.22
N PHE A 78 10.83 3.01 6.90
CA PHE A 78 11.92 3.70 7.61
C PHE A 78 12.13 3.15 9.03
N SER A 79 13.13 3.66 9.72
CA SER A 79 13.42 3.46 11.15
C SER A 79 13.73 2.03 11.56
N GLY A 80 15.00 1.65 11.47
CA GLY A 80 15.43 0.34 11.98
C GLY A 80 16.86 -0.08 11.67
N SER A 81 17.62 0.72 10.93
CA SER A 81 19.01 0.44 10.65
C SER A 81 19.89 1.67 10.75
N THR A 82 21.21 1.45 10.94
CA THR A 82 22.18 2.55 10.98
C THR A 82 22.23 3.31 9.66
N VAL A 83 22.12 2.61 8.52
CA VAL A 83 22.14 3.25 7.21
C VAL A 83 20.94 4.18 7.03
N ASP A 84 19.77 3.76 7.46
CA ASP A 84 18.58 4.58 7.44
C ASP A 84 18.72 5.85 8.30
N THR A 85 19.20 5.68 9.54
CA THR A 85 19.45 6.81 10.46
C THR A 85 20.47 7.81 9.90
N LEU A 86 21.52 7.34 9.22
CA LEU A 86 22.56 8.20 8.66
C LEU A 86 22.12 8.92 7.39
N THR A 87 21.15 8.38 6.68
CA THR A 87 20.64 8.92 5.40
C THR A 87 19.23 9.47 5.48
N GLU A 88 18.63 9.43 6.68
CA GLU A 88 17.28 9.95 6.96
C GLU A 88 16.23 9.45 5.95
N GLY A 89 16.27 8.14 5.64
CA GLY A 89 15.34 7.47 4.72
C GLY A 89 15.81 7.37 3.27
N GLU A 90 16.78 8.19 2.80
CA GLU A 90 17.23 8.21 1.41
C GLU A 90 17.67 6.84 0.90
N ALA A 91 18.57 6.18 1.62
CA ALA A 91 19.08 4.88 1.22
C ALA A 91 17.98 3.80 1.16
N ILE A 92 16.95 3.92 1.98
CA ILE A 92 15.84 2.97 1.99
C ILE A 92 15.00 3.12 0.71
N ILE A 93 14.67 4.36 0.33
CA ILE A 93 13.97 4.61 -0.93
C ILE A 93 14.79 4.14 -2.13
N ASP A 94 16.10 4.40 -2.14
CA ASP A 94 17.00 3.94 -3.21
C ASP A 94 17.02 2.41 -3.34
N ILE A 95 17.03 1.70 -2.20
CA ILE A 95 16.96 0.24 -2.20
C ILE A 95 15.58 -0.23 -2.69
N MET A 96 14.49 0.31 -2.15
CA MET A 96 13.13 -0.05 -2.55
C MET A 96 12.89 0.20 -4.05
N ASN A 97 13.47 1.24 -4.63
CA ASN A 97 13.46 1.50 -6.06
C ASN A 97 14.04 0.36 -6.91
N THR A 98 14.91 -0.48 -6.34
CA THR A 98 15.50 -1.65 -7.01
C THR A 98 14.75 -2.95 -6.75
N MET A 99 13.85 -2.98 -5.75
CA MET A 99 13.18 -4.19 -5.30
C MET A 99 11.95 -4.56 -6.14
N GLY A 100 11.37 -3.57 -6.83
CA GLY A 100 10.24 -3.79 -7.72
C GLY A 100 8.86 -3.62 -7.08
N TYR A 101 8.76 -2.76 -6.07
CA TYR A 101 7.47 -2.29 -5.56
C TYR A 101 6.69 -1.56 -6.64
N ASP A 102 5.38 -1.69 -6.61
CA ASP A 102 4.47 -0.99 -7.51
C ASP A 102 3.76 0.18 -6.78
N VAL A 103 3.33 -0.05 -5.54
CA VAL A 103 2.61 0.95 -4.74
C VAL A 103 2.98 0.80 -3.26
N ALA A 104 3.14 1.92 -2.55
CA ALA A 104 3.31 1.94 -1.11
C ALA A 104 2.37 2.97 -0.45
N SER A 105 2.01 2.73 0.81
CA SER A 105 1.38 3.73 1.69
C SER A 105 2.42 4.34 2.61
N ILE A 106 2.06 5.39 3.33
CA ILE A 106 2.91 6.06 4.32
C ILE A 106 2.48 5.61 5.71
N GLY A 107 3.42 5.09 6.51
CA GLY A 107 3.21 4.75 7.90
C GLY A 107 3.67 5.86 8.85
N ASN A 108 3.77 5.55 10.14
CA ASN A 108 4.16 6.53 11.14
C ASN A 108 5.68 6.76 11.18
N HIS A 109 6.47 5.76 10.87
CA HIS A 109 7.93 5.89 10.90
C HIS A 109 8.51 6.65 9.70
N GLU A 110 7.74 6.87 8.65
CA GLU A 110 8.15 7.78 7.57
C GLU A 110 8.27 9.23 8.06
N PHE A 111 7.65 9.58 9.19
CA PHE A 111 7.74 10.91 9.79
C PHE A 111 8.90 11.06 10.80
N ASP A 112 9.67 10.02 11.11
CA ASP A 112 10.68 10.05 12.19
C ASP A 112 11.80 11.06 11.96
N TYR A 113 12.06 11.41 10.71
CA TYR A 113 13.07 12.43 10.33
C TYR A 113 12.45 13.79 10.01
N GLY A 114 11.19 14.03 10.39
CA GLY A 114 10.42 15.23 10.13
C GLY A 114 9.60 15.16 8.83
N TRP A 115 8.44 15.79 8.86
CA TRP A 115 7.48 15.76 7.74
C TRP A 115 8.04 16.39 6.44
N ASP A 116 8.91 17.39 6.55
CA ASP A 116 9.57 18.04 5.43
C ASP A 116 10.58 17.11 4.76
N ASN A 117 11.39 16.36 5.55
CA ASN A 117 12.27 15.33 5.03
C ASN A 117 11.46 14.19 4.39
N THR A 118 10.34 13.78 4.99
CA THR A 118 9.44 12.79 4.40
C THR A 118 9.08 13.13 2.96
N LEU A 119 8.65 14.37 2.70
CA LEU A 119 8.32 14.82 1.34
C LEU A 119 9.51 14.70 0.38
N VAL A 120 10.72 15.07 0.83
CA VAL A 120 11.93 15.03 0.02
C VAL A 120 12.32 13.61 -0.35
N GLN A 121 12.27 12.69 0.61
CA GLN A 121 12.69 11.31 0.36
C GLN A 121 11.67 10.55 -0.46
N LEU A 122 10.38 10.66 -0.14
CA LEU A 122 9.33 9.96 -0.85
C LEU A 122 9.19 10.43 -2.31
N ALA A 123 9.53 11.69 -2.61
CA ALA A 123 9.56 12.18 -3.99
C ALA A 123 10.61 11.50 -4.88
N LYS A 124 11.58 10.77 -4.30
CA LYS A 124 12.60 10.00 -5.04
C LYS A 124 12.13 8.59 -5.42
N ALA A 125 10.99 8.15 -4.90
CA ALA A 125 10.45 6.82 -5.21
C ALA A 125 10.08 6.71 -6.69
N ASN A 126 10.42 5.56 -7.31
CA ASN A 126 10.00 5.20 -8.67
C ASN A 126 8.74 4.32 -8.70
N PHE A 127 8.11 4.15 -7.55
CA PHE A 127 6.83 3.49 -7.35
C PHE A 127 5.82 4.48 -6.80
N GLU A 128 4.53 4.14 -6.89
CA GLU A 128 3.46 5.01 -6.44
C GLU A 128 3.39 5.08 -4.92
N ILE A 129 3.35 6.29 -4.36
CA ILE A 129 3.12 6.50 -2.92
C ILE A 129 1.76 7.11 -2.71
N LEU A 130 1.00 6.58 -1.74
CA LEU A 130 -0.38 6.96 -1.49
C LEU A 130 -0.59 7.38 -0.03
N LEU A 131 -1.30 8.52 0.16
CA LEU A 131 -1.80 8.94 1.46
C LEU A 131 -2.97 9.91 1.27
N GLY A 132 -4.17 9.51 1.69
CA GLY A 132 -5.40 10.23 1.37
C GLY A 132 -6.03 11.04 2.51
N ASN A 133 -5.58 10.88 3.75
CA ASN A 133 -6.27 11.47 4.89
C ASN A 133 -5.39 12.28 5.85
N VAL A 134 -4.16 12.63 5.44
CA VAL A 134 -3.29 13.56 6.19
C VAL A 134 -3.20 14.88 5.45
N PHE A 135 -3.40 15.99 6.16
CA PHE A 135 -3.51 17.34 5.63
C PHE A 135 -2.64 18.31 6.42
N TYR A 136 -2.36 19.47 5.83
CA TYR A 136 -1.84 20.58 6.61
C TYR A 136 -2.93 21.11 7.53
N GLU A 137 -2.60 21.23 8.82
CA GLU A 137 -3.55 21.56 9.90
C GLU A 137 -4.41 22.79 9.58
N GLY A 138 -5.73 22.66 9.76
CA GLY A 138 -6.70 23.72 9.51
C GLY A 138 -6.90 24.10 8.04
N THR A 139 -6.43 23.28 7.10
CA THR A 139 -6.58 23.51 5.65
C THR A 139 -7.11 22.28 4.94
N ASP A 140 -7.57 22.43 3.69
CA ASP A 140 -7.90 21.30 2.80
C ASP A 140 -6.74 20.91 1.88
N LYS A 141 -5.54 21.42 2.14
CA LYS A 141 -4.34 21.05 1.38
C LYS A 141 -3.83 19.71 1.89
N PRO A 142 -3.81 18.65 1.03
CA PRO A 142 -3.28 17.37 1.44
C PRO A 142 -1.77 17.46 1.70
N PHE A 143 -1.27 16.65 2.63
CA PHE A 143 0.16 16.49 2.86
C PHE A 143 0.83 15.78 1.67
N TRP A 144 0.16 14.77 1.11
CA TRP A 144 0.58 14.05 -0.09
C TRP A 144 -0.53 14.10 -1.14
N ASP A 145 -0.19 14.48 -2.37
CA ASP A 145 -1.19 14.81 -3.40
C ASP A 145 -1.90 13.60 -4.01
N LYS A 146 -1.49 12.39 -3.66
CA LYS A 146 -1.98 11.16 -4.27
C LYS A 146 -2.67 10.26 -3.24
N PRO A 147 -4.01 10.33 -3.13
CA PRO A 147 -4.77 9.51 -2.19
C PRO A 147 -4.98 8.06 -2.66
N TYR A 148 -5.00 7.85 -3.96
CA TYR A 148 -5.20 6.55 -4.59
C TYR A 148 -4.57 6.52 -6.00
N THR A 149 -4.47 5.32 -6.55
CA THR A 149 -4.06 5.09 -7.94
C THR A 149 -4.88 3.96 -8.57
N ILE A 150 -4.91 3.90 -9.91
CA ILE A 150 -5.49 2.79 -10.66
C ILE A 150 -4.37 2.12 -11.45
N VAL A 151 -4.16 0.83 -11.19
CA VAL A 151 -3.15 0.02 -11.86
C VAL A 151 -3.85 -1.11 -12.61
N GLU A 152 -3.39 -1.41 -13.81
CA GLU A 152 -3.91 -2.55 -14.59
C GLU A 152 -2.98 -3.76 -14.45
N ARG A 153 -3.56 -4.94 -14.16
CA ARG A 153 -2.86 -6.23 -14.13
C ARG A 153 -3.72 -7.29 -14.81
N ASP A 154 -3.17 -7.94 -15.84
CA ASP A 154 -3.88 -8.94 -16.67
C ASP A 154 -5.27 -8.46 -17.13
N GLY A 155 -5.37 -7.17 -17.49
CA GLY A 155 -6.62 -6.54 -17.89
C GLY A 155 -7.66 -6.39 -16.77
N LEU A 156 -7.24 -6.49 -15.48
CA LEU A 156 -8.01 -6.07 -14.31
C LEU A 156 -7.56 -4.69 -13.88
N LYS A 157 -8.50 -3.79 -13.67
CA LYS A 157 -8.26 -2.47 -13.09
C LYS A 157 -8.33 -2.54 -11.58
N LEU A 158 -7.22 -2.28 -10.92
CA LEU A 158 -7.07 -2.30 -9.48
C LEU A 158 -7.06 -0.86 -8.96
N GLY A 159 -8.07 -0.46 -8.18
CA GLY A 159 -8.08 0.82 -7.47
C GLY A 159 -7.42 0.64 -6.10
N ILE A 160 -6.33 1.33 -5.86
CA ILE A 160 -5.55 1.19 -4.61
C ILE A 160 -5.62 2.50 -3.85
N ILE A 161 -6.09 2.45 -2.62
CA ILE A 161 -6.27 3.61 -1.73
C ILE A 161 -5.23 3.53 -0.62
N GLY A 162 -4.50 4.61 -0.34
CA GLY A 162 -3.58 4.72 0.79
C GLY A 162 -4.15 5.59 1.90
N LEU A 163 -4.20 5.08 3.14
CA LEU A 163 -4.66 5.82 4.31
C LEU A 163 -3.76 5.57 5.52
N HIS A 164 -3.79 6.51 6.46
CA HIS A 164 -3.19 6.35 7.79
C HIS A 164 -4.29 6.34 8.85
N GLY A 165 -4.24 5.40 9.80
CA GLY A 165 -5.14 5.39 10.93
C GLY A 165 -4.97 6.66 11.78
N LYS A 166 -6.03 7.42 11.98
CA LYS A 166 -5.99 8.67 12.74
C LYS A 166 -5.44 8.48 14.15
N PHE A 167 -5.88 7.41 14.82
CA PHE A 167 -5.38 7.09 16.15
C PHE A 167 -3.88 6.77 16.12
N ALA A 168 -3.43 5.90 15.20
CA ALA A 168 -2.03 5.55 15.05
C ALA A 168 -1.18 6.79 14.78
N PHE A 169 -1.61 7.69 13.92
CA PHE A 169 -0.91 8.94 13.61
C PHE A 169 -0.64 9.79 14.86
N TYR A 170 -1.66 9.98 15.71
CA TYR A 170 -1.50 10.82 16.90
C TYR A 170 -0.78 10.12 18.06
N ASP A 171 -0.87 8.81 18.17
CA ASP A 171 -0.27 8.04 19.26
C ASP A 171 1.20 7.67 18.99
N THR A 172 1.59 7.50 17.74
CA THR A 172 2.91 6.96 17.38
C THR A 172 3.83 7.98 16.71
N VAL A 173 3.30 8.93 15.92
CA VAL A 173 4.12 10.00 15.36
C VAL A 173 4.41 11.05 16.43
N ALA A 174 5.67 11.31 16.71
CA ALA A 174 6.07 12.30 17.69
C ALA A 174 5.53 13.71 17.33
N ALA A 175 5.03 14.45 18.32
CA ALA A 175 4.35 15.73 18.07
C ALA A 175 5.21 16.78 17.34
N ASN A 176 6.52 16.79 17.60
CA ASN A 176 7.46 17.65 16.91
C ASN A 176 7.76 17.23 15.45
N MET A 177 7.50 15.96 15.09
CA MET A 177 7.73 15.43 13.74
C MET A 177 6.48 15.56 12.84
N ARG A 178 5.32 15.82 13.41
CA ARG A 178 4.04 16.04 12.71
C ARG A 178 3.50 17.46 12.86
N GLN A 179 4.36 18.44 13.19
CA GLN A 179 3.95 19.84 13.32
C GLN A 179 3.21 20.33 12.08
N ASN A 180 2.11 21.05 12.30
CA ASN A 180 1.25 21.57 11.23
C ASN A 180 0.54 20.51 10.37
N LEU A 181 0.50 19.25 10.82
CA LEU A 181 -0.23 18.18 10.13
C LEU A 181 -1.40 17.67 10.98
N GLU A 182 -2.48 17.33 10.32
CA GLU A 182 -3.63 16.67 10.90
C GLU A 182 -4.01 15.41 10.13
N ALA A 183 -4.25 14.32 10.85
CA ALA A 183 -4.89 13.13 10.27
C ALA A 183 -6.39 13.23 10.47
N ARG A 184 -7.15 13.08 9.39
CA ARG A 184 -8.62 13.06 9.38
C ARG A 184 -9.12 11.63 9.48
N ASP A 185 -10.41 11.48 9.73
CA ASP A 185 -11.06 10.18 9.93
C ASP A 185 -10.88 9.29 8.70
N GLU A 186 -10.21 8.14 8.88
CA GLU A 186 -9.88 7.21 7.80
C GLU A 186 -11.12 6.59 7.17
N ILE A 187 -12.21 6.41 7.92
CA ILE A 187 -13.46 5.82 7.40
C ILE A 187 -14.17 6.79 6.47
N GLU A 188 -14.23 8.08 6.85
CA GLU A 188 -14.82 9.12 6.02
C GLU A 188 -14.09 9.21 4.68
N TYR A 189 -12.76 9.24 4.71
CA TYR A 189 -11.95 9.34 3.50
C TYR A 189 -11.95 8.04 2.69
N LEU A 190 -12.00 6.88 3.35
CA LEU A 190 -12.17 5.60 2.65
C LEU A 190 -13.48 5.60 1.86
N GLN A 191 -14.60 5.97 2.49
CA GLN A 191 -15.89 6.01 1.81
C GLN A 191 -15.86 6.96 0.60
N LYS A 192 -15.30 8.16 0.78
CA LYS A 192 -15.14 9.13 -0.31
C LYS A 192 -14.41 8.53 -1.51
N TYR A 193 -13.24 7.91 -1.29
CA TYR A 193 -12.45 7.36 -2.38
C TYR A 193 -13.04 6.08 -2.97
N LEU A 194 -13.76 5.28 -2.18
CA LEU A 194 -14.53 4.15 -2.70
C LEU A 194 -15.63 4.59 -3.66
N ASP A 195 -16.35 5.68 -3.33
CA ASP A 195 -17.42 6.21 -4.20
C ASP A 195 -16.85 6.72 -5.53
N GLU A 196 -15.63 7.29 -5.50
CA GLU A 196 -14.93 7.74 -6.70
C GLU A 196 -14.38 6.57 -7.55
N LEU A 197 -13.83 5.53 -6.93
CA LEU A 197 -13.10 4.46 -7.61
C LEU A 197 -13.99 3.31 -8.10
N ARG A 198 -14.97 2.88 -7.30
CA ARG A 198 -15.80 1.69 -7.63
C ARG A 198 -16.40 1.68 -9.04
N PRO A 199 -16.85 2.82 -9.61
CA PRO A 199 -17.35 2.82 -10.98
C PRO A 199 -16.28 2.62 -12.06
N GLN A 200 -15.01 2.68 -11.72
CA GLN A 200 -13.87 2.74 -12.65
C GLN A 200 -12.99 1.50 -12.61
N VAL A 201 -13.13 0.63 -11.58
CA VAL A 201 -12.20 -0.46 -11.30
C VAL A 201 -12.94 -1.79 -11.09
N ASP A 202 -12.22 -2.88 -11.28
CA ASP A 202 -12.73 -4.23 -11.06
C ASP A 202 -12.51 -4.70 -9.62
N VAL A 203 -11.42 -4.25 -9.00
CA VAL A 203 -11.03 -4.60 -7.62
C VAL A 203 -10.59 -3.33 -6.89
N THR A 204 -10.98 -3.20 -5.63
CA THR A 204 -10.50 -2.13 -4.75
C THR A 204 -9.61 -2.73 -3.66
N ILE A 205 -8.43 -2.14 -3.45
CA ILE A 205 -7.44 -2.53 -2.44
C ILE A 205 -7.23 -1.35 -1.51
N LEU A 206 -7.30 -1.59 -0.19
CA LEU A 206 -6.96 -0.60 0.83
C LEU A 206 -5.58 -0.92 1.40
N LEU A 207 -4.65 0.02 1.27
CA LEU A 207 -3.40 0.07 2.01
C LEU A 207 -3.58 1.04 3.17
N VAL A 208 -3.79 0.51 4.37
CA VAL A 208 -3.95 1.34 5.58
C VAL A 208 -2.85 1.00 6.57
N HIS A 209 -2.11 2.03 7.00
CA HIS A 209 -1.16 1.89 8.09
C HIS A 209 -1.86 2.19 9.40
N GLN A 210 -2.27 1.13 10.09
CA GLN A 210 -2.99 1.21 11.35
C GLN A 210 -2.71 -0.04 12.19
N GLY A 211 -2.03 0.11 13.30
CA GLY A 211 -1.73 -1.00 14.19
C GLY A 211 -2.98 -1.75 14.65
N THR A 212 -2.80 -2.97 15.11
CA THR A 212 -3.87 -3.69 15.82
C THR A 212 -3.87 -3.18 17.26
N PRO A 213 -4.92 -2.45 17.71
CA PRO A 213 -4.92 -1.86 19.04
C PRO A 213 -4.88 -2.94 20.13
N ALA A 214 -4.09 -2.72 21.18
CA ALA A 214 -4.14 -3.51 22.39
C ALA A 214 -5.56 -3.46 22.98
N ARG A 215 -5.94 -4.46 23.79
CA ARG A 215 -7.33 -4.69 24.25
C ARG A 215 -8.09 -3.46 24.75
N GLN A 216 -7.42 -2.46 25.31
CA GLN A 216 -8.06 -1.25 25.83
C GLN A 216 -8.15 -0.10 24.80
N SER A 217 -7.25 -0.03 23.85
CA SER A 217 -7.31 0.92 22.75
C SER A 217 -8.20 0.48 21.60
N SER A 218 -8.62 -0.79 21.62
CA SER A 218 -9.48 -1.38 20.58
C SER A 218 -10.91 -0.83 20.54
N LEU A 219 -11.32 -0.05 21.53
CA LEU A 219 -12.69 0.48 21.60
C LEU A 219 -12.98 1.58 20.58
N GLY A 220 -11.95 2.20 20.00
CA GLY A 220 -12.11 3.25 18.99
C GLY A 220 -11.70 2.86 17.58
N ASN A 221 -10.88 1.83 17.40
CA ASN A 221 -10.15 1.61 16.14
C ASN A 221 -10.56 0.38 15.33
N ASN A 222 -11.64 -0.29 15.67
CA ASN A 222 -12.12 -1.41 14.87
C ASN A 222 -12.96 -0.99 13.65
N ASP A 223 -13.05 0.30 13.37
CA ASP A 223 -14.01 0.82 12.39
C ASP A 223 -13.61 0.49 10.94
N VAL A 224 -12.30 0.47 10.63
CA VAL A 224 -11.82 0.07 9.29
C VAL A 224 -12.23 -1.36 8.90
N ARG A 225 -12.38 -2.25 9.90
CA ARG A 225 -12.85 -3.63 9.67
C ARG A 225 -14.36 -3.75 9.46
N ARG A 226 -15.11 -2.66 9.68
CA ARG A 226 -16.57 -2.62 9.54
C ARG A 226 -17.04 -1.96 8.24
N ALA A 227 -16.11 -1.31 7.50
CA ALA A 227 -16.36 -0.73 6.20
C ALA A 227 -16.07 -1.72 5.07
#